data_ba122b013dec1e09d1a29233ee116d8c
#
_entry.id   ba122b013dec1e09d1a29233ee116d8c
#
_cell.length_a   1.000
_cell.length_b   1.000
_cell.length_c   1.000
_cell.angle_alpha   90.00
_cell.angle_beta   90.00
_cell.angle_gamma   90.00
#
_symmetry.space_group_name_H-M   'P 1'
#
loop_
_entity.id
_entity.type
_entity.pdbx_description
1 polymer ?
#
loop_
_entity_poly.entity_id
_entity_poly.type
_entity_poly.pdbx_seq_one_letter_code
_entity_poly.pdbx_strand_id
1 'polypeptide(L)' 'MLDQIKELLATSLSIDADSITEASSFSGDLGIDSLDIVELLMNVEEEFGVSIEPDPSIATVGDLIAKIEELKA' A
#
# COMPACT_ATOMS: atom_id res chain seq x y z
N MET A 1 -11.72 2.77 -2.02
CA MET A 1 -10.37 2.72 -1.41
C MET A 1 -9.31 2.09 -2.31
N LEU A 2 -9.61 1.02 -3.00
CA LEU A 2 -8.63 0.38 -3.87
C LEU A 2 -8.06 1.34 -4.93
N ASP A 3 -8.91 2.14 -5.55
CA ASP A 3 -8.48 3.09 -6.57
C ASP A 3 -7.49 4.11 -6.01
N GLN A 4 -7.72 4.57 -4.80
CA GLN A 4 -6.84 5.53 -4.15
C GLN A 4 -5.47 4.91 -3.87
N ILE A 5 -5.45 3.66 -3.43
CA ILE A 5 -4.20 2.94 -3.17
C ILE A 5 -3.45 2.68 -4.48
N LYS A 6 -4.16 2.33 -5.55
CA LYS A 6 -3.55 2.15 -6.87
C LYS A 6 -2.86 3.43 -7.35
N GLU A 7 -3.53 4.56 -7.23
CA GLU A 7 -2.96 5.85 -7.61
C GLU A 7 -1.73 6.18 -6.78
N LEU A 8 -1.81 5.93 -5.48
CA LEU A 8 -0.73 6.21 -4.56
C LEU A 8 0.51 5.38 -4.91
N LEU A 9 0.31 4.08 -5.16
CA LEU A 9 1.38 3.19 -5.58
C LEU A 9 1.98 3.60 -6.92
N ALA A 10 1.13 3.92 -7.88
CA ALA A 10 1.58 4.33 -9.20
C ALA A 10 2.42 5.60 -9.14
N THR A 11 2.00 6.56 -8.32
CA THR A 11 2.70 7.84 -8.18
C THR A 11 3.99 7.69 -7.37
N SER A 12 3.92 6.98 -6.25
CA SER A 12 5.05 6.86 -5.33
C SER A 12 6.16 5.94 -5.84
N LEU A 13 5.78 4.87 -6.51
CA LEU A 13 6.70 3.81 -6.91
C LEU A 13 6.82 3.63 -8.42
N SER A 14 6.16 4.48 -9.19
CA SER A 14 6.16 4.42 -10.67
C SER A 14 5.70 3.07 -11.20
N ILE A 15 4.68 2.49 -10.57
CA ILE A 15 4.09 1.21 -10.96
C ILE A 15 2.81 1.49 -11.74
N ASP A 16 2.56 0.69 -12.78
CA ASP A 16 1.34 0.81 -13.58
C ASP A 16 0.12 0.44 -12.72
N ALA A 17 -0.78 1.41 -12.54
CA ALA A 17 -1.98 1.20 -11.72
C ALA A 17 -2.85 0.05 -12.23
N ASP A 18 -2.88 -0.18 -13.54
CA ASP A 18 -3.66 -1.26 -14.14
C ASP A 18 -3.15 -2.65 -13.78
N SER A 19 -1.88 -2.75 -13.40
CA SER A 19 -1.28 -4.03 -13.00
C SER A 19 -1.48 -4.34 -11.51
N ILE A 20 -2.05 -3.41 -10.75
CA ILE A 20 -2.22 -3.57 -9.31
C ILE A 20 -3.60 -4.12 -8.99
N THR A 21 -3.65 -5.17 -8.14
CA THR A 21 -4.89 -5.74 -7.63
C THR A 21 -4.76 -5.93 -6.13
N GLU A 22 -5.87 -6.24 -5.46
CA GLU A 22 -5.85 -6.53 -4.03
C GLU A 22 -4.97 -7.73 -3.70
N ALA A 23 -4.87 -8.68 -4.62
CA ALA A 23 -4.04 -9.87 -4.43
C ALA A 23 -2.57 -9.64 -4.72
N SER A 24 -2.20 -8.50 -5.29
CA SER A 24 -0.80 -8.19 -5.61
C SER A 24 0.04 -8.13 -4.35
N SER A 25 1.11 -8.92 -4.30
CA SER A 25 2.03 -8.88 -3.16
C SER A 25 3.08 -7.80 -3.40
N PHE A 26 3.45 -7.09 -2.35
CA PHE A 26 4.41 -5.99 -2.47
C PHE A 26 5.79 -6.48 -2.90
N SER A 27 6.31 -7.51 -2.25
CA SER A 27 7.64 -8.01 -2.56
C SER A 27 7.68 -8.95 -3.77
N GLY A 28 6.62 -9.72 -3.98
CA GLY A 28 6.55 -10.69 -5.07
C GLY A 28 6.09 -10.09 -6.38
N ASP A 29 4.84 -9.69 -6.44
CA ASP A 29 4.22 -9.21 -7.69
C ASP A 29 4.70 -7.83 -8.10
N LEU A 30 4.90 -6.94 -7.14
CA LEU A 30 5.27 -5.56 -7.42
C LEU A 30 6.78 -5.29 -7.29
N GLY A 31 7.52 -6.24 -6.75
CA GLY A 31 8.97 -6.11 -6.61
C GLY A 31 9.40 -4.95 -5.72
N ILE A 32 8.62 -4.65 -4.70
CA ILE A 32 8.89 -3.55 -3.77
C ILE A 32 9.73 -4.04 -2.60
N ASP A 33 10.83 -3.34 -2.28
CA ASP A 33 11.65 -3.71 -1.13
C ASP A 33 11.13 -3.03 0.15
N SER A 34 11.75 -3.33 1.29
CA SER A 34 11.28 -2.81 2.58
C SER A 34 11.37 -1.29 2.70
N LEU A 35 12.33 -0.67 2.06
CA LEU A 35 12.47 0.78 2.07
C LEU A 35 11.32 1.44 1.31
N ASP A 36 10.96 0.86 0.17
CA ASP A 36 9.84 1.35 -0.62
C ASP A 36 8.51 1.18 0.14
N ILE A 37 8.38 0.08 0.88
CA ILE A 37 7.18 -0.15 1.69
C ILE A 37 7.06 0.91 2.78
N VAL A 38 8.15 1.25 3.45
CA VAL A 38 8.15 2.29 4.48
C VAL A 38 7.71 3.63 3.88
N GLU A 39 8.27 3.98 2.72
CA GLU A 39 7.90 5.22 2.04
C GLU A 39 6.43 5.21 1.64
N LEU A 40 5.94 4.08 1.12
CA LEU A 40 4.54 3.92 0.77
C LEU A 40 3.63 4.14 1.99
N LEU A 41 3.99 3.54 3.12
CA LEU A 41 3.18 3.67 4.33
C LEU A 41 3.16 5.11 4.83
N MET A 42 4.26 5.85 4.69
CA MET A 42 4.30 7.26 5.04
C MET A 42 3.33 8.07 4.17
N ASN A 43 3.31 7.78 2.88
CA ASN A 43 2.38 8.44 1.95
C ASN A 43 0.93 8.11 2.28
N VAL A 44 0.66 6.86 2.66
CA VAL A 44 -0.67 6.41 3.07
C VAL A 44 -1.12 7.14 4.33
N GLU A 45 -0.21 7.31 5.29
CA GLU A 45 -0.50 8.02 6.53
C GLU A 45 -0.93 9.46 6.25
N GLU A 46 -0.24 10.12 5.34
CA GLU A 46 -0.58 11.50 4.97
C GLU A 46 -1.90 11.57 4.22
N GLU A 47 -2.12 10.64 3.29
CA GLU A 47 -3.30 10.66 2.44
C GLU A 47 -4.58 10.34 3.20
N PHE A 48 -4.52 9.38 4.12
CA PHE A 48 -5.68 8.90 4.84
C PHE A 48 -5.77 9.39 6.29
N GLY A 49 -4.74 10.06 6.78
CA GLY A 49 -4.73 10.58 8.14
C GLY A 49 -4.70 9.49 9.20
N VAL A 50 -4.02 8.38 8.92
CA VAL A 50 -3.88 7.26 9.84
C VAL A 50 -2.42 7.02 10.17
N SER A 51 -2.14 6.26 11.22
CA SER A 51 -0.78 5.90 11.60
C SER A 51 -0.59 4.40 11.40
N ILE A 52 0.31 4.02 10.50
CA ILE A 52 0.56 2.62 10.17
C ILE A 52 2.05 2.32 10.32
N GLU A 53 2.37 1.29 11.09
CA GLU A 53 3.75 0.84 11.22
C GLU A 53 4.02 -0.31 10.25
N PRO A 54 5.25 -0.43 9.72
CA PRO A 54 5.62 -1.57 8.89
C PRO A 54 5.36 -2.87 9.64
N ASP A 55 4.64 -3.79 9.03
CA ASP A 55 4.22 -5.04 9.66
C ASP A 55 4.34 -6.17 8.65
N PRO A 56 5.00 -7.28 8.99
CA PRO A 56 5.11 -8.43 8.08
C PRO A 56 3.76 -8.98 7.62
N SER A 57 2.69 -8.74 8.39
CA SER A 57 1.35 -9.20 8.00
C SER A 57 0.77 -8.37 6.85
N ILE A 58 1.34 -7.20 6.56
CA ILE A 58 0.93 -6.38 5.42
C ILE A 58 1.77 -6.83 4.22
N ALA A 59 1.35 -7.90 3.58
CA ALA A 59 2.09 -8.49 2.48
C ALA A 59 1.51 -8.19 1.10
N THR A 60 0.22 -7.86 1.04
CA THR A 60 -0.48 -7.57 -0.21
C THR A 60 -1.20 -6.23 -0.14
N VAL A 61 -1.63 -5.75 -1.30
CA VAL A 61 -2.42 -4.51 -1.38
C VAL A 61 -3.71 -4.65 -0.55
N GLY A 62 -4.36 -5.81 -0.62
CA GLY A 62 -5.57 -6.07 0.17
C GLY A 62 -5.31 -6.00 1.67
N ASP A 63 -4.16 -6.50 2.12
CA ASP A 63 -3.79 -6.42 3.53
C ASP A 63 -3.64 -4.97 3.99
N LEU A 64 -3.03 -4.13 3.16
CA LEU A 64 -2.87 -2.71 3.45
C LEU A 64 -4.24 -2.03 3.52
N ILE A 65 -5.12 -2.31 2.56
CA ILE A 65 -6.46 -1.73 2.53
C ILE A 65 -7.23 -2.11 3.79
N ALA A 66 -7.18 -3.39 4.17
CA ALA A 66 -7.85 -3.87 5.37
C ALA A 66 -7.34 -3.14 6.62
N LYS A 67 -6.04 -2.90 6.69
CA LYS A 67 -5.45 -2.18 7.81
C LYS A 67 -5.92 -0.73 7.88
N ILE A 68 -5.99 -0.06 6.74
CA ILE A 68 -6.48 1.31 6.67
C ILE A 68 -7.93 1.37 7.12
N GLU A 69 -8.76 0.46 6.63
CA GLU A 69 -10.17 0.42 7.00
C GLU A 69 -10.35 0.17 8.50
N GLU A 70 -9.53 -0.72 9.07
CA GLU A 70 -9.55 -0.99 10.50
C GLU A 70 -9.23 0.27 11.31
N LEU A 71 -8.23 1.05 10.88
CA LEU A 71 -7.80 2.24 11.58
C LEU A 71 -8.78 3.40 11.43
N LYS A 72 -9.56 3.42 10.36
CA LYS A 72 -10.54 4.47 10.12
C LYS A 72 -11.93 4.11 10.65
N ALA A 73 -12.13 2.89 11.06
CA ALA A 73 -13.43 2.41 11.54
C ALA A 73 -13.84 3.04 12.88
#